data_ef262294a7922dbefdd3bccfc1c1d57f
#
_entry.id   ef262294a7922dbefdd3bccfc1c1d57f
#
_cell.length_a   1.000
_cell.length_b   1.000
_cell.length_c   1.000
_cell.angle_alpha   90.00
_cell.angle_beta   90.00
_cell.angle_gamma   90.00
#
_symmetry.space_group_name_H-M   'P 1'
#
loop_
_entity.id
_entity.type
_entity.pdbx_description
1 polymer ?
#
loop_
_entity_poly.entity_id
_entity_poly.type
_entity_poly.pdbx_seq_one_letter_code
_entity_poly.pdbx_strand_id
1 'polypeptide(L)'
;MKILVTGTAGFIGFHLAQRLLDDGHSVVGVDSFTPYYDLALKERRNALLSVRNGFQGHRIALEDRTALEGLWKDQPCDIVIHLAAQAGVRYSLENPRAYIDSNLVGTFNVMELTRLHAVKHFMLASTSSAYGANEKMPFCETDRADHQLTLYAATKKATENMTHCYAHLWDIPTTAFRFFTVYGPWGRPDMAPVKFLKGILDGTPIDVYNHGNMSRDFTYIDDLIEAITRLMAVPPQRPEAGALLDPQDSLSPVAPHSVVNIGGGRPSGLLEFIEELEKAAGKKALRNYLPMQPGDVAGTFANADLLQKLTGYRPSTSVAQGVKAFAGWYMEYYHDAR
;
A
#
# COMPACT_ATOMS: atom_id res chain seq x y z
N MET A 1 16.84 -7.04 -13.33
CA MET A 1 17.14 -5.79 -12.63
C MET A 1 17.31 -6.08 -11.14
N LYS A 2 18.02 -5.23 -10.41
CA LYS A 2 18.12 -5.28 -8.96
C LYS A 2 17.21 -4.21 -8.35
N ILE A 3 16.29 -4.62 -7.48
CA ILE A 3 15.21 -3.75 -6.99
C ILE A 3 15.26 -3.70 -5.46
N LEU A 4 15.33 -2.49 -4.90
CA LEU A 4 15.14 -2.29 -3.48
C LEU A 4 13.65 -2.22 -3.17
N VAL A 5 13.18 -3.09 -2.30
CA VAL A 5 11.80 -3.06 -1.77
C VAL A 5 11.86 -2.83 -0.27
N THR A 6 11.34 -1.71 0.21
CA THR A 6 11.19 -1.49 1.65
C THR A 6 9.84 -2.03 2.15
N GLY A 7 9.79 -2.59 3.35
CA GLY A 7 8.59 -3.18 3.91
C GLY A 7 8.31 -4.63 3.45
N THR A 8 9.35 -5.40 3.16
CA THR A 8 9.21 -6.77 2.62
C THR A 8 8.64 -7.79 3.61
N ALA A 9 8.74 -7.59 4.91
CA ALA A 9 8.04 -8.39 5.91
C ALA A 9 6.59 -7.93 6.12
N GLY A 10 6.19 -6.81 5.50
CA GLY A 10 4.82 -6.32 5.45
C GLY A 10 3.94 -7.10 4.47
N PHE A 11 2.63 -6.84 4.49
CA PHE A 11 1.65 -7.52 3.63
C PHE A 11 1.94 -7.31 2.13
N ILE A 12 1.94 -6.06 1.67
CA ILE A 12 2.11 -5.73 0.25
C ILE A 12 3.55 -6.04 -0.20
N GLY A 13 4.54 -5.67 0.63
CA GLY A 13 5.95 -5.90 0.30
C GLY A 13 6.34 -7.36 0.13
N PHE A 14 5.72 -8.25 0.91
CA PHE A 14 5.90 -9.69 0.78
C PHE A 14 5.42 -10.20 -0.59
N HIS A 15 4.20 -9.88 -0.98
CA HIS A 15 3.65 -10.29 -2.28
C HIS A 15 4.42 -9.67 -3.46
N LEU A 16 4.79 -8.39 -3.33
CA LEU A 16 5.57 -7.73 -4.37
C LEU A 16 6.94 -8.39 -4.53
N ALA A 17 7.64 -8.67 -3.42
CA ALA A 17 8.94 -9.33 -3.48
C ALA A 17 8.84 -10.72 -4.13
N GLN A 18 7.81 -11.52 -3.80
CA GLN A 18 7.56 -12.81 -4.46
C GLN A 18 7.39 -12.63 -5.98
N ARG A 19 6.52 -11.73 -6.41
CA ARG A 19 6.26 -11.48 -7.82
C ARG A 19 7.51 -11.03 -8.57
N LEU A 20 8.29 -10.10 -8.01
CA LEU A 20 9.52 -9.63 -8.63
C LEU A 20 10.56 -10.75 -8.80
N LEU A 21 10.66 -11.66 -7.82
CA LEU A 21 11.51 -12.84 -7.91
C LEU A 21 11.01 -13.84 -8.97
N ASP A 22 9.68 -14.04 -9.08
CA ASP A 22 9.07 -14.88 -10.11
C ASP A 22 9.30 -14.32 -11.52
N ASP A 23 9.31 -12.97 -11.66
CA ASP A 23 9.63 -12.27 -12.90
C ASP A 23 11.16 -12.23 -13.22
N GLY A 24 12.00 -12.90 -12.40
CA GLY A 24 13.44 -13.04 -12.63
C GLY A 24 14.26 -11.82 -12.18
N HIS A 25 13.75 -10.96 -11.31
CA HIS A 25 14.49 -9.85 -10.72
C HIS A 25 15.23 -10.28 -9.45
N SER A 26 16.26 -9.52 -9.08
CA SER A 26 16.88 -9.62 -7.74
C SER A 26 16.26 -8.58 -6.81
N VAL A 27 15.92 -8.98 -5.60
CA VAL A 27 15.26 -8.13 -4.61
C VAL A 27 16.13 -7.94 -3.38
N VAL A 28 16.45 -6.69 -3.08
CA VAL A 28 17.02 -6.27 -1.79
C VAL A 28 15.86 -5.83 -0.91
N GLY A 29 15.55 -6.62 0.11
CA GLY A 29 14.44 -6.36 1.03
C GLY A 29 14.90 -5.63 2.29
N VAL A 30 14.18 -4.58 2.69
CA VAL A 30 14.41 -3.86 3.96
C VAL A 30 13.13 -3.84 4.77
N ASP A 31 13.19 -4.25 6.04
CA ASP A 31 12.08 -4.12 6.99
C ASP A 31 12.63 -3.94 8.41
N SER A 32 11.97 -3.16 9.23
CA SER A 32 12.35 -2.93 10.63
C SER A 32 11.73 -3.95 11.61
N PHE A 33 10.77 -4.76 11.16
CA PHE A 33 10.03 -5.72 11.99
C PHE A 33 9.41 -5.09 13.24
N THR A 34 8.83 -3.88 13.09
CA THR A 34 8.17 -3.20 14.20
C THR A 34 7.07 -4.08 14.82
N PRO A 35 6.91 -4.09 16.17
CA PRO A 35 5.89 -4.90 16.85
C PRO A 35 4.51 -4.24 16.85
N TYR A 36 4.14 -3.57 15.76
CA TYR A 36 2.83 -2.94 15.60
C TYR A 36 1.69 -3.97 15.55
N TYR A 37 1.96 -5.14 14.98
CA TYR A 37 1.11 -6.32 15.01
C TYR A 37 1.99 -7.57 15.18
N ASP A 38 1.37 -8.74 15.23
CA ASP A 38 2.05 -10.03 15.47
C ASP A 38 3.33 -10.18 14.63
N LEU A 39 4.46 -10.28 15.32
CA LEU A 39 5.78 -10.45 14.70
C LEU A 39 5.93 -11.80 14.02
N ALA A 40 5.27 -12.86 14.53
CA ALA A 40 5.35 -14.19 13.94
C ALA A 40 4.92 -14.17 12.46
N LEU A 41 3.90 -13.38 12.12
CA LEU A 41 3.45 -13.21 10.73
C LEU A 41 4.53 -12.53 9.86
N LYS A 42 5.25 -11.54 10.39
CA LYS A 42 6.36 -10.89 9.67
C LYS A 42 7.55 -11.83 9.48
N GLU A 43 7.93 -12.54 10.53
CA GLU A 43 9.02 -13.52 10.49
C GLU A 43 8.69 -14.65 9.50
N ARG A 44 7.45 -15.13 9.47
CA ARG A 44 7.02 -16.17 8.53
C ARG A 44 7.11 -15.71 7.07
N ARG A 45 6.62 -14.48 6.76
CA ARG A 45 6.77 -13.89 5.42
C ARG A 45 8.24 -13.78 5.01
N ASN A 46 9.07 -13.27 5.91
CA ASN A 46 10.51 -13.15 5.66
C ASN A 46 11.19 -14.52 5.46
N ALA A 47 10.84 -15.53 6.26
CA ALA A 47 11.37 -16.88 6.09
C ALA A 47 11.03 -17.45 4.71
N LEU A 48 9.80 -17.25 4.21
CA LEU A 48 9.38 -17.68 2.88
C LEU A 48 10.13 -16.96 1.75
N LEU A 49 10.50 -15.70 1.94
CA LEU A 49 11.32 -14.96 0.98
C LEU A 49 12.79 -15.37 1.04
N SER A 50 13.33 -15.61 2.24
CA SER A 50 14.76 -15.86 2.46
C SER A 50 15.25 -17.16 1.82
N VAL A 51 14.37 -18.11 1.53
CA VAL A 51 14.72 -19.34 0.81
C VAL A 51 14.68 -19.20 -0.72
N ARG A 52 14.25 -18.02 -1.22
CA ARG A 52 14.15 -17.75 -2.66
C ARG A 52 15.48 -17.24 -3.21
N ASN A 53 15.92 -17.81 -4.33
CA ASN A 53 17.07 -17.29 -5.07
C ASN A 53 16.81 -15.86 -5.52
N GLY A 54 17.81 -14.98 -5.35
CA GLY A 54 17.70 -13.58 -5.74
C GLY A 54 17.11 -12.65 -4.66
N PHE A 55 16.71 -13.17 -3.49
CA PHE A 55 16.27 -12.34 -2.36
C PHE A 55 17.40 -12.17 -1.33
N GLN A 56 17.56 -10.91 -0.89
CA GLN A 56 18.43 -10.57 0.23
C GLN A 56 17.67 -9.65 1.19
N GLY A 57 17.30 -10.19 2.35
CA GLY A 57 16.54 -9.47 3.38
C GLY A 57 17.45 -8.83 4.43
N HIS A 58 17.16 -7.58 4.77
CA HIS A 58 17.90 -6.79 5.78
C HIS A 58 16.95 -6.25 6.83
N ARG A 59 17.29 -6.44 8.10
CA ARG A 59 16.51 -5.90 9.24
C ARG A 59 17.07 -4.53 9.60
N ILE A 60 16.56 -3.50 8.96
CA ILE A 60 16.99 -2.11 9.10
C ILE A 60 15.77 -1.22 9.29
N ALA A 61 15.81 -0.32 10.29
CA ALA A 61 14.87 0.76 10.43
C ALA A 61 15.20 1.88 9.45
N LEU A 62 14.21 2.47 8.79
CA LEU A 62 14.45 3.51 7.78
C LEU A 62 15.01 4.80 8.39
N GLU A 63 14.83 5.00 9.69
CA GLU A 63 15.40 6.11 10.48
C GLU A 63 16.91 5.96 10.68
N ASP A 64 17.44 4.75 10.58
CA ASP A 64 18.87 4.46 10.66
C ASP A 64 19.56 4.73 9.31
N ARG A 65 19.89 6.01 9.10
CA ARG A 65 20.56 6.47 7.89
C ARG A 65 21.89 5.75 7.64
N THR A 66 22.66 5.52 8.69
CA THR A 66 23.99 4.90 8.56
C THR A 66 23.89 3.47 8.06
N ALA A 67 22.95 2.68 8.60
CA ALA A 67 22.70 1.31 8.15
C ALA A 67 22.20 1.27 6.69
N LEU A 68 21.33 2.21 6.30
CA LEU A 68 20.84 2.32 4.92
C LEU A 68 21.97 2.71 3.95
N GLU A 69 22.84 3.66 4.29
CA GLU A 69 24.00 4.06 3.46
C GLU A 69 24.97 2.90 3.28
N GLY A 70 25.24 2.13 4.34
CA GLY A 70 26.05 0.91 4.28
C GLY A 70 25.45 -0.12 3.34
N LEU A 71 24.15 -0.42 3.48
CA LEU A 71 23.44 -1.34 2.60
C LEU A 71 23.53 -0.91 1.14
N TRP A 72 23.28 0.35 0.84
CA TRP A 72 23.28 0.84 -0.54
C TRP A 72 24.64 0.79 -1.22
N LYS A 73 25.71 1.08 -0.47
CA LYS A 73 27.09 0.97 -0.95
C LYS A 73 27.39 -0.45 -1.42
N ASP A 74 26.93 -1.45 -0.68
CA ASP A 74 27.17 -2.86 -0.99
C ASP A 74 26.17 -3.42 -2.03
N GLN A 75 24.97 -2.83 -2.11
CA GLN A 75 23.85 -3.32 -2.89
C GLN A 75 23.18 -2.19 -3.72
N PRO A 76 23.88 -1.57 -4.69
CA PRO A 76 23.24 -0.56 -5.55
C PRO A 76 22.10 -1.18 -6.34
N CYS A 77 20.97 -0.46 -6.42
CA CYS A 77 19.73 -0.93 -7.04
C CYS A 77 19.32 -0.05 -8.23
N ASP A 78 18.70 -0.67 -9.25
CA ASP A 78 18.16 0.01 -10.43
C ASP A 78 16.88 0.80 -10.12
N ILE A 79 16.03 0.22 -9.29
CA ILE A 79 14.68 0.73 -8.95
C ILE A 79 14.49 0.64 -7.44
N VAL A 80 13.77 1.61 -6.90
CA VAL A 80 13.33 1.62 -5.49
C VAL A 80 11.81 1.59 -5.43
N ILE A 81 11.25 0.60 -4.73
CA ILE A 81 9.83 0.54 -4.42
C ILE A 81 9.67 0.69 -2.90
N HIS A 82 9.27 1.88 -2.49
CA HIS A 82 9.20 2.29 -1.10
C HIS A 82 7.80 2.07 -0.54
N LEU A 83 7.60 0.90 0.13
CA LEU A 83 6.33 0.51 0.74
C LEU A 83 6.34 0.60 2.28
N ALA A 84 7.51 0.61 2.91
CA ALA A 84 7.63 0.69 4.35
C ALA A 84 7.09 2.02 4.88
N ALA A 85 6.22 1.92 5.86
CA ALA A 85 5.64 3.05 6.57
C ALA A 85 5.00 2.56 7.87
N GLN A 86 4.87 3.44 8.86
CA GLN A 86 3.89 3.22 9.91
C GLN A 86 2.51 3.47 9.30
N ALA A 87 1.71 2.42 9.21
CA ALA A 87 0.36 2.46 8.65
C ALA A 87 -0.69 2.42 9.78
N GLY A 88 -1.94 2.73 9.42
CA GLY A 88 -3.07 2.71 10.34
C GLY A 88 -3.55 4.11 10.70
N VAL A 89 -4.76 4.45 10.26
CA VAL A 89 -5.37 5.79 10.52
C VAL A 89 -5.53 6.02 12.02
N ARG A 90 -6.11 5.04 12.74
CA ARG A 90 -6.41 5.17 14.17
C ARG A 90 -5.16 5.21 15.05
N TYR A 91 -4.20 4.34 14.77
CA TYR A 91 -2.96 4.30 15.53
C TYR A 91 -2.17 5.61 15.45
N SER A 92 -2.39 6.44 14.40
CA SER A 92 -1.77 7.76 14.33
C SER A 92 -2.27 8.74 15.40
N LEU A 93 -3.42 8.47 16.01
CA LEU A 93 -3.94 9.22 17.16
C LEU A 93 -3.28 8.77 18.48
N GLU A 94 -2.89 7.50 18.57
CA GLU A 94 -2.31 6.89 19.77
C GLU A 94 -0.78 7.08 19.84
N ASN A 95 -0.10 6.90 18.70
CA ASN A 95 1.36 7.02 18.60
C ASN A 95 1.78 7.88 17.40
N PRO A 96 1.58 9.20 17.46
CA PRO A 96 1.88 10.11 16.35
C PRO A 96 3.38 10.15 16.01
N ARG A 97 4.27 9.96 16.98
CA ARG A 97 5.72 10.01 16.78
C ARG A 97 6.21 8.97 15.79
N ALA A 98 5.68 7.74 15.84
CA ALA A 98 6.04 6.68 14.91
C ALA A 98 5.80 7.05 13.44
N TYR A 99 4.80 7.91 13.17
CA TYR A 99 4.50 8.40 11.81
C TYR A 99 5.50 9.45 11.33
N ILE A 100 5.97 10.30 12.22
CA ILE A 100 7.03 11.27 11.88
C ILE A 100 8.33 10.52 11.57
N ASP A 101 8.73 9.63 12.45
CA ASP A 101 9.99 8.91 12.33
C ASP A 101 9.99 8.00 11.08
N SER A 102 9.05 7.08 10.97
CA SER A 102 9.02 6.14 9.84
C SER A 102 8.62 6.80 8.52
N ASN A 103 7.54 7.61 8.50
CA ASN A 103 6.99 8.09 7.24
C ASN A 103 7.73 9.30 6.70
N LEU A 104 8.16 10.25 7.55
CA LEU A 104 8.86 11.44 7.07
C LEU A 104 10.38 11.23 7.08
N VAL A 105 10.96 10.93 8.24
CA VAL A 105 12.43 10.77 8.36
C VAL A 105 12.89 9.55 7.56
N GLY A 106 12.21 8.41 7.70
CA GLY A 106 12.52 7.20 6.94
C GLY A 106 12.43 7.40 5.43
N THR A 107 11.34 8.02 4.93
CA THR A 107 11.20 8.32 3.50
C THR A 107 12.29 9.30 3.03
N PHE A 108 12.60 10.34 3.81
CA PHE A 108 13.69 11.27 3.49
C PHE A 108 15.02 10.54 3.31
N ASN A 109 15.38 9.63 4.22
CA ASN A 109 16.63 8.85 4.11
C ASN A 109 16.64 8.00 2.82
N VAL A 110 15.54 7.35 2.47
CA VAL A 110 15.45 6.56 1.22
C VAL A 110 15.57 7.46 -0.02
N MET A 111 14.95 8.64 -0.02
CA MET A 111 15.03 9.61 -1.12
C MET A 111 16.47 10.13 -1.31
N GLU A 112 17.19 10.43 -0.22
CA GLU A 112 18.59 10.85 -0.29
C GLU A 112 19.48 9.79 -0.94
N LEU A 113 19.28 8.51 -0.61
CA LEU A 113 19.97 7.41 -1.27
C LEU A 113 19.61 7.32 -2.76
N THR A 114 18.34 7.47 -3.08
CA THR A 114 17.84 7.48 -4.46
C THR A 114 18.52 8.59 -5.28
N ARG A 115 18.65 9.78 -4.71
CA ARG A 115 19.31 10.93 -5.34
C ARG A 115 20.81 10.68 -5.58
N LEU A 116 21.51 10.08 -4.60
CA LEU A 116 22.95 9.86 -4.67
C LEU A 116 23.35 8.77 -5.67
N HIS A 117 22.43 7.87 -6.03
CA HIS A 117 22.71 6.68 -6.83
C HIS A 117 21.97 6.60 -8.16
N ALA A 118 21.31 7.67 -8.58
CA ALA A 118 20.69 7.84 -9.91
C ALA A 118 19.80 6.64 -10.32
N VAL A 119 18.84 6.27 -9.47
CA VAL A 119 17.92 5.17 -9.77
C VAL A 119 17.05 5.50 -11.00
N LYS A 120 16.66 4.47 -11.75
CA LYS A 120 15.86 4.60 -12.97
C LYS A 120 14.39 4.94 -12.67
N HIS A 121 13.87 4.55 -11.52
CA HIS A 121 12.51 4.79 -11.09
C HIS A 121 12.41 4.71 -9.56
N PHE A 122 11.86 5.76 -8.95
CA PHE A 122 11.46 5.76 -7.55
C PHE A 122 9.95 5.60 -7.45
N MET A 123 9.49 4.58 -6.74
CA MET A 123 8.06 4.28 -6.60
C MET A 123 7.66 4.39 -5.12
N LEU A 124 6.69 5.25 -4.82
CA LEU A 124 6.27 5.57 -3.45
C LEU A 124 4.86 5.07 -3.17
N ALA A 125 4.69 4.25 -2.15
CA ALA A 125 3.37 3.96 -1.62
C ALA A 125 2.79 5.18 -0.91
N SER A 126 1.68 5.70 -1.41
CA SER A 126 0.81 6.67 -0.77
C SER A 126 -0.50 5.99 -0.31
N THR A 127 -1.59 6.71 -0.19
CA THR A 127 -2.86 6.22 0.35
C THR A 127 -4.04 7.02 -0.17
N SER A 128 -5.21 6.39 -0.31
CA SER A 128 -6.47 7.12 -0.54
C SER A 128 -6.85 8.07 0.59
N SER A 129 -6.31 7.87 1.81
CA SER A 129 -6.50 8.80 2.93
C SER A 129 -5.93 10.19 2.65
N ALA A 130 -5.01 10.33 1.67
CA ALA A 130 -4.48 11.62 1.23
C ALA A 130 -5.57 12.55 0.65
N TYR A 131 -6.68 12.01 0.15
CA TYR A 131 -7.82 12.82 -0.30
C TYR A 131 -8.52 13.56 0.85
N GLY A 132 -8.39 13.06 2.08
CA GLY A 132 -8.85 13.77 3.28
C GLY A 132 -10.34 14.03 3.29
N ALA A 133 -10.71 15.30 3.41
CA ALA A 133 -12.10 15.79 3.50
C ALA A 133 -12.81 15.88 2.15
N ASN A 134 -12.28 15.34 1.06
CA ASN A 134 -12.97 15.36 -0.23
C ASN A 134 -14.24 14.49 -0.17
N GLU A 135 -15.35 15.05 -0.66
CA GLU A 135 -16.64 14.37 -0.72
C GLU A 135 -16.98 13.85 -2.13
N LYS A 136 -16.38 14.48 -3.17
CA LYS A 136 -16.59 14.07 -4.57
C LYS A 136 -15.99 12.70 -4.82
N MET A 137 -16.77 11.79 -5.38
CA MET A 137 -16.35 10.44 -5.77
C MET A 137 -16.79 10.13 -7.20
N PRO A 138 -16.04 9.25 -7.94
CA PRO A 138 -14.77 8.63 -7.56
C PRO A 138 -13.67 9.66 -7.31
N PHE A 139 -12.71 9.32 -6.45
CA PHE A 139 -11.52 10.15 -6.26
C PHE A 139 -10.63 10.08 -7.52
N CYS A 140 -10.32 11.24 -8.08
CA CYS A 140 -9.40 11.39 -9.19
C CYS A 140 -8.04 11.90 -8.68
N GLU A 141 -6.95 11.54 -9.35
CA GLU A 141 -5.60 11.91 -8.95
C GLU A 141 -5.40 13.44 -8.98
N THR A 142 -6.12 14.13 -9.86
CA THR A 142 -6.12 15.59 -10.01
C THR A 142 -7.00 16.32 -8.99
N ASP A 143 -7.78 15.61 -8.19
CA ASP A 143 -8.55 16.24 -7.12
C ASP A 143 -7.62 16.83 -6.05
N ARG A 144 -7.98 17.99 -5.52
CA ARG A 144 -7.26 18.62 -4.42
C ARG A 144 -7.18 17.66 -3.22
N ALA A 145 -6.01 17.58 -2.61
CA ALA A 145 -5.73 16.73 -1.47
C ALA A 145 -5.00 17.55 -0.39
N ASP A 146 -5.65 18.60 0.09
CA ASP A 146 -5.05 19.63 0.96
C ASP A 146 -5.56 19.57 2.40
N HIS A 147 -6.68 18.85 2.69
CA HIS A 147 -7.33 18.83 3.98
C HIS A 147 -7.34 17.41 4.58
N GLN A 148 -6.16 16.94 4.97
CA GLN A 148 -6.02 15.60 5.56
C GLN A 148 -6.69 15.54 6.94
N LEU A 149 -7.39 14.42 7.22
CA LEU A 149 -8.15 14.25 8.45
C LEU A 149 -7.35 13.59 9.59
N THR A 150 -6.16 13.04 9.30
CA THR A 150 -5.33 12.33 10.27
C THR A 150 -3.84 12.57 10.02
N LEU A 151 -3.01 12.40 11.05
CA LEU A 151 -1.56 12.52 10.89
C LEU A 151 -0.99 11.49 9.92
N TYR A 152 -1.54 10.28 9.89
CA TYR A 152 -1.18 9.28 8.87
C TYR A 152 -1.35 9.84 7.45
N ALA A 153 -2.53 10.37 7.14
CA ALA A 153 -2.81 10.97 5.83
C ALA A 153 -1.88 12.15 5.54
N ALA A 154 -1.65 13.02 6.53
CA ALA A 154 -0.78 14.18 6.42
C ALA A 154 0.67 13.77 6.12
N THR A 155 1.23 12.78 6.83
CA THR A 155 2.58 12.30 6.55
C THR A 155 2.71 11.66 5.17
N LYS A 156 1.72 10.89 4.72
CA LYS A 156 1.72 10.31 3.37
C LYS A 156 1.61 11.38 2.28
N LYS A 157 0.76 12.39 2.46
CA LYS A 157 0.67 13.53 1.53
C LYS A 157 1.97 14.35 1.51
N ALA A 158 2.59 14.56 2.66
CA ALA A 158 3.88 15.23 2.74
C ALA A 158 4.95 14.49 1.93
N THR A 159 4.97 13.14 1.97
CA THR A 159 5.93 12.36 1.17
C THR A 159 5.67 12.44 -0.34
N GLU A 160 4.41 12.57 -0.81
CA GLU A 160 4.13 12.89 -2.21
C GLU A 160 4.78 14.22 -2.63
N ASN A 161 4.64 15.27 -1.79
CA ASN A 161 5.23 16.59 -2.06
C ASN A 161 6.77 16.55 -2.02
N MET A 162 7.35 15.83 -1.05
CA MET A 162 8.80 15.67 -0.94
C MET A 162 9.37 14.97 -2.20
N THR A 163 8.74 13.89 -2.65
CA THR A 163 9.19 13.17 -3.85
C THR A 163 9.03 13.99 -5.12
N HIS A 164 7.99 14.84 -5.21
CA HIS A 164 7.88 15.79 -6.30
C HIS A 164 9.06 16.79 -6.35
N CYS A 165 9.47 17.33 -5.19
CA CYS A 165 10.65 18.21 -5.12
C CYS A 165 11.91 17.50 -5.62
N TYR A 166 12.13 16.24 -5.22
CA TYR A 166 13.27 15.45 -5.65
C TYR A 166 13.22 15.12 -7.16
N ALA A 167 12.06 14.77 -7.68
CA ALA A 167 11.86 14.57 -9.11
C ALA A 167 12.16 15.85 -9.90
N HIS A 168 11.72 17.01 -9.40
CA HIS A 168 11.97 18.29 -10.06
C HIS A 168 13.45 18.67 -10.07
N LEU A 169 14.12 18.60 -8.92
CA LEU A 169 15.50 19.09 -8.73
C LEU A 169 16.55 18.18 -9.33
N TRP A 170 16.33 16.86 -9.30
CA TRP A 170 17.34 15.86 -9.71
C TRP A 170 16.88 14.93 -10.80
N ASP A 171 15.77 15.24 -11.46
CA ASP A 171 15.23 14.49 -12.61
C ASP A 171 15.01 13.00 -12.34
N ILE A 172 14.57 12.67 -11.10
CA ILE A 172 14.31 11.29 -10.68
C ILE A 172 12.90 10.90 -11.09
N PRO A 173 12.71 9.97 -12.06
CA PRO A 173 11.38 9.49 -12.41
C PRO A 173 10.67 8.91 -11.17
N THR A 174 9.51 9.45 -10.84
CA THR A 174 8.83 9.10 -9.59
C THR A 174 7.34 8.84 -9.82
N THR A 175 6.87 7.68 -9.38
CA THR A 175 5.44 7.35 -9.32
C THR A 175 5.00 7.17 -7.87
N ALA A 176 4.13 8.04 -7.37
CA ALA A 176 3.43 7.82 -6.12
C ALA A 176 2.09 7.11 -6.41
N PHE A 177 1.77 6.05 -5.67
CA PHE A 177 0.49 5.35 -5.87
C PHE A 177 -0.36 5.40 -4.61
N ARG A 178 -1.62 5.84 -4.77
CA ARG A 178 -2.61 5.90 -3.70
C ARG A 178 -3.37 4.59 -3.65
N PHE A 179 -3.05 3.77 -2.64
CA PHE A 179 -3.77 2.52 -2.38
C PHE A 179 -5.14 2.80 -1.75
N PHE A 180 -6.10 1.96 -2.10
CA PHE A 180 -7.41 1.89 -1.44
C PHE A 180 -7.42 0.77 -0.40
N THR A 181 -8.54 0.08 -0.19
CA THR A 181 -8.61 -0.95 0.85
C THR A 181 -8.09 -2.29 0.32
N VAL A 182 -6.81 -2.54 0.53
CA VAL A 182 -6.15 -3.78 0.08
C VAL A 182 -6.44 -4.93 1.03
N TYR A 183 -6.80 -6.09 0.48
CA TYR A 183 -7.07 -7.30 1.22
C TYR A 183 -6.60 -8.55 0.46
N GLY A 184 -6.47 -9.68 1.17
CA GLY A 184 -6.04 -10.95 0.58
C GLY A 184 -5.23 -11.81 1.55
N PRO A 185 -4.72 -12.97 1.09
CA PRO A 185 -3.83 -13.84 1.84
C PRO A 185 -2.65 -13.07 2.46
N TRP A 186 -2.19 -13.50 3.61
CA TRP A 186 -1.12 -12.82 4.35
C TRP A 186 -1.46 -11.36 4.74
N GLY A 187 -2.75 -11.00 4.78
CA GLY A 187 -3.23 -9.68 5.16
C GLY A 187 -2.84 -9.28 6.59
N ARG A 188 -2.91 -7.99 6.89
CA ARG A 188 -2.59 -7.45 8.21
C ARG A 188 -3.68 -7.80 9.23
N PRO A 189 -3.33 -8.32 10.42
CA PRO A 189 -4.30 -8.78 11.41
C PRO A 189 -5.07 -7.63 12.09
N ASP A 190 -4.56 -6.40 12.03
CA ASP A 190 -5.21 -5.19 12.54
C ASP A 190 -6.30 -4.63 11.61
N MET A 191 -6.43 -5.15 10.39
CA MET A 191 -7.41 -4.71 9.40
C MET A 191 -8.76 -5.43 9.54
N ALA A 192 -9.84 -4.75 9.16
CA ALA A 192 -11.21 -5.25 9.25
C ALA A 192 -11.41 -6.64 8.61
N PRO A 193 -10.90 -6.97 7.40
CA PRO A 193 -11.08 -8.30 6.81
C PRO A 193 -10.63 -9.43 7.73
N VAL A 194 -9.43 -9.30 8.34
CA VAL A 194 -8.89 -10.34 9.25
C VAL A 194 -9.67 -10.38 10.56
N LYS A 195 -10.00 -9.23 11.15
CA LYS A 195 -10.81 -9.16 12.38
C LYS A 195 -12.19 -9.77 12.21
N PHE A 196 -12.84 -9.51 11.07
CA PHE A 196 -14.17 -10.04 10.78
C PHE A 196 -14.12 -11.56 10.60
N LEU A 197 -13.21 -12.06 9.77
CA LEU A 197 -13.11 -13.50 9.54
C LEU A 197 -12.78 -14.24 10.85
N LYS A 198 -11.85 -13.70 11.65
CA LYS A 198 -11.53 -14.23 12.98
C LYS A 198 -12.78 -14.29 13.87
N GLY A 199 -13.51 -13.20 13.99
CA GLY A 199 -14.73 -13.15 14.81
C GLY A 199 -15.80 -14.13 14.35
N ILE A 200 -16.01 -14.28 13.03
CA ILE A 200 -16.95 -15.23 12.44
C ILE A 200 -16.57 -16.68 12.79
N LEU A 201 -15.29 -17.03 12.64
CA LEU A 201 -14.79 -18.39 12.90
C LEU A 201 -14.84 -18.73 14.39
N ASP A 202 -14.44 -17.78 15.26
CA ASP A 202 -14.41 -17.94 16.72
C ASP A 202 -15.82 -17.81 17.36
N GLY A 203 -16.83 -17.35 16.61
CA GLY A 203 -18.17 -17.11 17.13
C GLY A 203 -18.23 -15.91 18.09
N THR A 204 -17.33 -14.93 17.93
CA THR A 204 -17.30 -13.69 18.72
C THR A 204 -17.91 -12.52 17.92
N PRO A 205 -18.55 -11.52 18.61
CA PRO A 205 -19.12 -10.37 17.92
C PRO A 205 -18.07 -9.59 17.10
N ILE A 206 -18.46 -9.16 15.90
CA ILE A 206 -17.68 -8.24 15.08
C ILE A 206 -18.28 -6.83 15.11
N ASP A 207 -17.44 -5.81 15.24
CA ASP A 207 -17.88 -4.42 15.29
C ASP A 207 -18.14 -3.87 13.87
N VAL A 208 -19.39 -3.50 13.63
CA VAL A 208 -19.87 -2.97 12.36
C VAL A 208 -20.15 -1.48 12.52
N TYR A 209 -19.14 -0.65 12.21
CA TYR A 209 -19.22 0.79 12.38
C TYR A 209 -20.16 1.46 11.36
N ASN A 210 -20.63 2.68 11.70
CA ASN A 210 -21.63 3.43 10.97
C ASN A 210 -22.86 2.59 10.63
N HIS A 211 -23.24 1.69 11.53
CA HIS A 211 -24.37 0.74 11.35
C HIS A 211 -24.31 -0.05 10.03
N GLY A 212 -23.09 -0.23 9.46
CA GLY A 212 -22.86 -0.91 8.18
C GLY A 212 -23.01 -0.02 6.94
N ASN A 213 -23.40 1.25 7.11
CA ASN A 213 -23.54 2.22 6.00
C ASN A 213 -22.18 2.75 5.54
N MET A 214 -21.31 1.85 5.12
CA MET A 214 -19.97 2.14 4.62
C MET A 214 -19.72 1.40 3.32
N SER A 215 -18.97 2.04 2.42
CA SER A 215 -18.50 1.40 1.19
C SER A 215 -16.99 1.61 1.02
N ARG A 216 -16.33 0.62 0.44
CA ARG A 216 -14.88 0.67 0.15
C ARG A 216 -14.61 0.11 -1.23
N ASP A 217 -13.59 0.65 -1.87
CA ASP A 217 -12.93 -0.01 -2.98
C ASP A 217 -11.99 -1.08 -2.42
N PHE A 218 -12.51 -2.31 -2.37
CA PHE A 218 -11.72 -3.46 -1.91
C PHE A 218 -10.85 -3.95 -3.06
N THR A 219 -9.55 -3.72 -2.95
CA THR A 219 -8.58 -4.12 -3.96
C THR A 219 -7.89 -5.42 -3.55
N TYR A 220 -8.04 -6.47 -4.34
CA TYR A 220 -7.39 -7.76 -4.06
C TYR A 220 -5.88 -7.64 -4.23
N ILE A 221 -5.12 -8.34 -3.39
CA ILE A 221 -3.66 -8.17 -3.31
C ILE A 221 -2.98 -8.45 -4.67
N ASP A 222 -3.34 -9.48 -5.40
CA ASP A 222 -2.70 -9.81 -6.66
C ASP A 222 -2.97 -8.75 -7.74
N ASP A 223 -4.17 -8.17 -7.74
CA ASP A 223 -4.49 -7.04 -8.62
C ASP A 223 -3.62 -5.81 -8.30
N LEU A 224 -3.38 -5.54 -7.01
CA LEU A 224 -2.49 -4.47 -6.59
C LEU A 224 -1.06 -4.72 -7.07
N ILE A 225 -0.54 -5.94 -6.88
CA ILE A 225 0.82 -6.31 -7.28
C ILE A 225 0.99 -6.21 -8.79
N GLU A 226 0.01 -6.68 -9.57
CA GLU A 226 0.02 -6.55 -11.03
C GLU A 226 0.07 -5.07 -11.46
N ALA A 227 -0.73 -4.20 -10.81
CA ALA A 227 -0.71 -2.76 -11.10
C ALA A 227 0.67 -2.14 -10.79
N ILE A 228 1.29 -2.47 -9.65
CA ILE A 228 2.61 -1.94 -9.28
C ILE A 228 3.68 -2.41 -10.28
N THR A 229 3.69 -3.69 -10.65
CA THR A 229 4.68 -4.23 -11.60
C THR A 229 4.55 -3.62 -12.99
N ARG A 230 3.33 -3.34 -13.44
CA ARG A 230 3.11 -2.63 -14.71
C ARG A 230 3.52 -1.16 -14.64
N LEU A 231 3.22 -0.46 -13.55
CA LEU A 231 3.67 0.92 -13.34
C LEU A 231 5.20 1.01 -13.26
N MET A 232 5.87 -0.01 -12.74
CA MET A 232 7.34 -0.07 -12.71
C MET A 232 7.95 0.00 -14.10
N ALA A 233 7.27 -0.51 -15.11
CA ALA A 233 7.73 -0.52 -16.51
C ALA A 233 7.50 0.80 -17.26
N VAL A 234 6.75 1.74 -16.68
CA VAL A 234 6.36 3.02 -17.32
C VAL A 234 6.75 4.22 -16.42
N PRO A 235 8.05 4.44 -16.17
CA PRO A 235 8.50 5.58 -15.38
C PRO A 235 8.06 6.90 -16.04
N PRO A 236 7.53 7.87 -15.27
CA PRO A 236 7.11 9.15 -15.81
C PRO A 236 8.30 9.89 -16.41
N GLN A 237 8.06 10.62 -17.49
CA GLN A 237 9.06 11.45 -18.14
C GLN A 237 8.78 12.93 -17.87
N ARG A 238 9.84 13.74 -17.74
CA ARG A 238 9.69 15.20 -17.65
C ARG A 238 9.06 15.71 -18.93
N PRO A 239 7.96 16.47 -18.87
CA PRO A 239 7.39 17.09 -20.08
C PRO A 239 8.35 18.11 -20.69
N GLU A 240 8.28 18.31 -21.99
CA GLU A 240 8.93 19.44 -22.66
C GLU A 240 8.31 20.76 -22.18
N ALA A 241 9.12 21.81 -22.17
CA ALA A 241 8.65 23.13 -21.76
C ALA A 241 7.48 23.61 -22.66
N GLY A 242 6.34 23.91 -22.05
CA GLY A 242 5.14 24.35 -22.78
C GLY A 242 4.30 23.21 -23.37
N ALA A 243 4.61 21.95 -23.08
CA ALA A 243 3.78 20.82 -23.50
C ALA A 243 2.35 20.93 -22.93
N LEU A 244 1.37 20.66 -23.78
CA LEU A 244 -0.03 20.56 -23.35
C LEU A 244 -0.24 19.18 -22.72
N LEU A 245 -0.44 19.17 -21.39
CA LEU A 245 -0.75 17.94 -20.66
C LEU A 245 -2.25 17.65 -20.72
N ASP A 246 -2.60 16.37 -20.70
CA ASP A 246 -3.99 15.97 -20.50
C ASP A 246 -4.47 16.42 -19.12
N PRO A 247 -5.56 17.21 -19.00
CA PRO A 247 -6.09 17.67 -17.72
C PRO A 247 -6.51 16.54 -16.76
N GLN A 248 -6.68 15.33 -17.27
CA GLN A 248 -7.00 14.13 -16.47
C GLN A 248 -5.75 13.36 -16.04
N ASP A 249 -4.56 13.74 -16.53
CA ASP A 249 -3.30 13.13 -16.14
C ASP A 249 -2.75 13.84 -14.90
N SER A 250 -2.12 13.09 -14.03
CA SER A 250 -1.46 13.61 -12.83
C SER A 250 0.02 13.95 -13.06
N LEU A 251 0.52 13.79 -14.28
CA LEU A 251 1.90 14.11 -14.61
C LEU A 251 2.20 15.58 -14.31
N SER A 252 3.24 15.80 -13.52
CA SER A 252 3.66 17.17 -13.18
C SER A 252 4.12 17.93 -14.43
N PRO A 253 3.72 19.20 -14.60
CA PRO A 253 4.18 20.01 -15.72
C PRO A 253 5.67 20.38 -15.66
N VAL A 254 6.33 20.13 -14.55
CA VAL A 254 7.71 20.60 -14.27
C VAL A 254 8.65 19.50 -13.76
N ALA A 255 8.16 18.26 -13.64
CA ALA A 255 8.95 17.15 -13.07
C ALA A 255 8.51 15.80 -13.67
N PRO A 256 9.39 14.79 -13.73
CA PRO A 256 9.03 13.43 -14.09
C PRO A 256 8.35 12.75 -12.87
N HIS A 257 7.18 13.26 -12.47
CA HIS A 257 6.44 12.84 -11.27
C HIS A 257 4.97 12.68 -11.57
N SER A 258 4.40 11.52 -11.23
CA SER A 258 2.97 11.23 -11.33
C SER A 258 2.43 10.64 -10.03
N VAL A 259 1.17 10.88 -9.77
CA VAL A 259 0.38 10.22 -8.71
C VAL A 259 -0.66 9.34 -9.40
N VAL A 260 -0.80 8.06 -9.00
CA VAL A 260 -1.72 7.12 -9.65
C VAL A 260 -2.56 6.41 -8.59
N ASN A 261 -3.86 6.37 -8.77
CA ASN A 261 -4.75 5.56 -7.95
C ASN A 261 -4.62 4.07 -8.32
N ILE A 262 -4.50 3.22 -7.30
CA ILE A 262 -4.62 1.77 -7.50
C ILE A 262 -5.81 1.26 -6.71
N GLY A 263 -6.91 1.06 -7.43
CA GLY A 263 -8.18 0.54 -6.94
C GLY A 263 -8.99 -0.03 -8.09
N GLY A 264 -10.01 -0.81 -7.79
CA GLY A 264 -10.89 -1.43 -8.80
C GLY A 264 -11.90 -0.47 -9.42
N GLY A 265 -12.13 0.69 -8.78
CA GLY A 265 -13.20 1.63 -9.17
C GLY A 265 -14.60 1.04 -8.97
N ARG A 266 -14.73 0.03 -8.13
CA ARG A 266 -15.99 -0.68 -7.84
C ARG A 266 -16.21 -0.72 -6.32
N PRO A 267 -16.90 0.27 -5.75
CA PRO A 267 -17.18 0.26 -4.32
C PRO A 267 -18.12 -0.89 -3.97
N SER A 268 -17.76 -1.66 -2.94
CA SER A 268 -18.64 -2.67 -2.32
C SER A 268 -19.05 -2.23 -0.94
N GLY A 269 -20.28 -2.52 -0.56
CA GLY A 269 -20.82 -2.26 0.76
C GLY A 269 -20.09 -3.10 1.83
N LEU A 270 -19.93 -2.54 3.02
CA LEU A 270 -19.32 -3.26 4.14
C LEU A 270 -20.10 -4.54 4.49
N LEU A 271 -21.44 -4.48 4.45
CA LEU A 271 -22.29 -5.63 4.74
C LEU A 271 -22.17 -6.72 3.66
N GLU A 272 -22.05 -6.34 2.39
CA GLU A 272 -21.79 -7.27 1.28
C GLU A 272 -20.46 -8.01 1.50
N PHE A 273 -19.40 -7.27 1.88
CA PHE A 273 -18.10 -7.87 2.19
C PHE A 273 -18.19 -8.87 3.37
N ILE A 274 -18.93 -8.53 4.42
CA ILE A 274 -19.16 -9.43 5.57
C ILE A 274 -19.94 -10.68 5.12
N GLU A 275 -20.94 -10.55 4.26
CA GLU A 275 -21.71 -11.68 3.73
C GLU A 275 -20.86 -12.65 2.92
N GLU A 276 -19.90 -12.14 2.12
CA GLU A 276 -18.94 -13.01 1.42
C GLU A 276 -18.01 -13.74 2.41
N LEU A 277 -17.58 -13.10 3.51
CA LEU A 277 -16.83 -13.76 4.57
C LEU A 277 -17.65 -14.83 5.27
N GLU A 278 -18.95 -14.59 5.54
CA GLU A 278 -19.87 -15.57 6.13
C GLU A 278 -20.02 -16.80 5.22
N LYS A 279 -20.17 -16.59 3.91
CA LYS A 279 -20.27 -17.67 2.91
C LYS A 279 -18.96 -18.50 2.90
N ALA A 280 -17.81 -17.84 2.90
CA ALA A 280 -16.50 -18.51 2.87
C ALA A 280 -16.21 -19.27 4.18
N ALA A 281 -16.66 -18.74 5.33
CA ALA A 281 -16.49 -19.37 6.64
C ALA A 281 -17.54 -20.45 6.95
N GLY A 282 -18.63 -20.51 6.17
CA GLY A 282 -19.78 -21.39 6.46
C GLY A 282 -20.54 -21.05 7.75
N LYS A 283 -20.37 -19.85 8.28
CA LYS A 283 -20.93 -19.38 9.57
C LYS A 283 -21.45 -17.95 9.43
N LYS A 284 -22.48 -17.59 10.24
CA LYS A 284 -22.99 -16.23 10.33
C LYS A 284 -22.21 -15.41 11.37
N ALA A 285 -21.99 -14.14 11.07
CA ALA A 285 -21.39 -13.18 11.99
C ALA A 285 -22.36 -12.78 13.09
N LEU A 286 -21.87 -12.70 14.32
CA LEU A 286 -22.54 -11.95 15.39
C LEU A 286 -22.14 -10.48 15.21
N ARG A 287 -23.09 -9.64 14.78
CA ARG A 287 -22.82 -8.25 14.40
C ARG A 287 -23.16 -7.30 15.54
N ASN A 288 -22.15 -6.51 15.99
CA ASN A 288 -22.33 -5.42 16.93
C ASN A 288 -22.32 -4.09 16.16
N TYR A 289 -23.49 -3.47 16.00
CA TYR A 289 -23.62 -2.23 15.22
C TYR A 289 -23.26 -1.02 16.08
N LEU A 290 -22.30 -0.24 15.61
CA LEU A 290 -21.74 0.91 16.31
C LEU A 290 -21.85 2.19 15.46
N PRO A 291 -21.86 3.38 16.09
CA PRO A 291 -21.77 4.64 15.38
C PRO A 291 -20.43 4.78 14.63
N MET A 292 -20.36 5.75 13.72
CA MET A 292 -19.13 6.06 12.99
C MET A 292 -18.02 6.49 13.93
N GLN A 293 -16.80 6.05 13.68
CA GLN A 293 -15.63 6.44 14.47
C GLN A 293 -14.99 7.74 13.97
N PRO A 294 -14.36 8.53 14.85
CA PRO A 294 -13.57 9.69 14.45
C PRO A 294 -12.46 9.32 13.45
N GLY A 295 -12.32 10.13 12.40
CA GLY A 295 -11.32 9.92 11.34
C GLY A 295 -11.73 8.90 10.27
N ASP A 296 -12.83 8.17 10.42
CA ASP A 296 -13.39 7.33 9.36
C ASP A 296 -14.23 8.17 8.37
N VAL A 297 -14.33 7.68 7.13
CA VAL A 297 -15.17 8.25 6.06
C VAL A 297 -16.19 7.21 5.60
N ALA A 298 -17.39 7.64 5.19
CA ALA A 298 -18.48 6.74 4.82
C ALA A 298 -18.18 5.93 3.55
N GLY A 299 -17.49 6.52 2.58
CA GLY A 299 -17.14 5.86 1.33
C GLY A 299 -15.77 6.25 0.81
N THR A 300 -15.10 5.34 0.11
CA THR A 300 -13.89 5.64 -0.67
C THR A 300 -13.82 4.72 -1.87
N PHE A 301 -13.68 5.29 -3.08
CA PHE A 301 -13.35 4.50 -4.27
C PHE A 301 -12.60 5.32 -5.31
N ALA A 302 -11.78 4.62 -6.09
CA ALA A 302 -10.88 5.19 -7.08
C ALA A 302 -11.58 5.49 -8.40
N ASN A 303 -11.18 6.57 -9.08
CA ASN A 303 -11.12 6.53 -10.52
C ASN A 303 -9.84 5.75 -10.91
N ALA A 304 -9.96 4.72 -11.72
CA ALA A 304 -8.85 3.88 -12.18
C ALA A 304 -8.51 4.10 -13.67
N ASP A 305 -8.99 5.17 -14.28
CA ASP A 305 -8.83 5.42 -15.71
C ASP A 305 -7.37 5.76 -16.06
N LEU A 306 -6.69 6.54 -15.19
CA LEU A 306 -5.28 6.85 -15.39
C LEU A 306 -4.39 5.59 -15.31
N LEU A 307 -4.62 4.71 -14.34
CA LEU A 307 -3.92 3.43 -14.26
C LEU A 307 -4.10 2.62 -15.54
N GLN A 308 -5.34 2.52 -16.03
CA GLN A 308 -5.65 1.81 -17.28
C GLN A 308 -4.99 2.46 -18.49
N LYS A 309 -4.98 3.79 -18.57
CA LYS A 309 -4.33 4.55 -19.64
C LYS A 309 -2.82 4.28 -19.69
N LEU A 310 -2.16 4.31 -18.52
CA LEU A 310 -0.70 4.15 -18.42
C LEU A 310 -0.24 2.70 -18.64
N THR A 311 -1.03 1.71 -18.19
CA THR A 311 -0.59 0.32 -18.06
C THR A 311 -1.38 -0.69 -18.88
N GLY A 312 -2.50 -0.28 -19.47
CA GLY A 312 -3.46 -1.18 -20.10
C GLY A 312 -4.19 -2.11 -19.12
N TYR A 313 -4.05 -1.88 -17.81
CA TYR A 313 -4.56 -2.76 -16.76
C TYR A 313 -5.54 -2.05 -15.81
N ARG A 314 -6.56 -2.79 -15.36
CA ARG A 314 -7.49 -2.36 -14.31
C ARG A 314 -7.74 -3.54 -13.36
N PRO A 315 -7.63 -3.35 -12.04
CA PRO A 315 -8.02 -4.35 -11.05
C PRO A 315 -9.42 -4.88 -11.31
N SER A 316 -9.59 -6.21 -11.31
CA SER A 316 -10.85 -6.83 -11.75
C SER A 316 -11.35 -7.98 -10.87
N THR A 317 -10.56 -8.44 -9.92
CA THR A 317 -10.94 -9.52 -9.01
C THR A 317 -12.17 -9.12 -8.19
N SER A 318 -13.23 -9.93 -8.26
CA SER A 318 -14.44 -9.67 -7.48
C SER A 318 -14.20 -9.92 -5.99
N VAL A 319 -15.00 -9.24 -5.13
CA VAL A 319 -14.95 -9.46 -3.68
C VAL A 319 -15.15 -10.94 -3.33
N ALA A 320 -16.08 -11.62 -3.97
CA ALA A 320 -16.33 -13.04 -3.75
C ALA A 320 -15.11 -13.93 -4.04
N GLN A 321 -14.41 -13.67 -5.16
CA GLN A 321 -13.18 -14.41 -5.51
C GLN A 321 -12.04 -14.14 -4.52
N GLY A 322 -11.78 -12.87 -4.22
CA GLY A 322 -10.71 -12.48 -3.30
C GLY A 322 -10.96 -12.94 -1.86
N VAL A 323 -12.22 -12.85 -1.38
CA VAL A 323 -12.61 -13.35 -0.05
C VAL A 323 -12.45 -14.86 0.05
N LYS A 324 -12.82 -15.62 -0.99
CA LYS A 324 -12.61 -17.07 -1.02
C LYS A 324 -11.14 -17.44 -0.86
N ALA A 325 -10.25 -16.79 -1.61
CA ALA A 325 -8.80 -17.01 -1.52
C ALA A 325 -8.24 -16.60 -0.15
N PHE A 326 -8.68 -15.43 0.36
CA PHE A 326 -8.28 -14.92 1.67
C PHE A 326 -8.72 -15.86 2.81
N ALA A 327 -9.97 -16.31 2.80
CA ALA A 327 -10.50 -17.20 3.84
C ALA A 327 -9.83 -18.58 3.80
N GLY A 328 -9.54 -19.12 2.60
CA GLY A 328 -8.79 -20.36 2.45
C GLY A 328 -7.41 -20.28 3.09
N TRP A 329 -6.63 -19.23 2.76
CA TRP A 329 -5.34 -18.98 3.39
C TRP A 329 -5.44 -18.83 4.92
N TYR A 330 -6.46 -18.08 5.40
CA TYR A 330 -6.62 -17.82 6.83
C TYR A 330 -6.86 -19.12 7.61
N MET A 331 -7.73 -19.99 7.09
CA MET A 331 -8.02 -21.29 7.71
C MET A 331 -6.78 -22.17 7.74
N GLU A 332 -6.06 -22.30 6.62
CA GLU A 332 -4.81 -23.06 6.55
C GLU A 332 -3.76 -22.53 7.53
N TYR A 333 -3.54 -21.21 7.55
CA TYR A 333 -2.49 -20.61 8.38
C TYR A 333 -2.80 -20.64 9.89
N TYR A 334 -4.05 -20.42 10.29
CA TYR A 334 -4.41 -20.27 11.72
C TYR A 334 -5.11 -21.50 12.33
N HIS A 335 -5.71 -22.38 11.55
CA HIS A 335 -6.42 -23.56 12.06
C HIS A 335 -5.65 -24.87 11.88
N ASP A 336 -4.94 -25.05 10.77
CA ASP A 336 -4.17 -26.27 10.52
C ASP A 336 -2.80 -26.21 11.24
N ALA A 337 -2.40 -25.06 11.77
CA ALA A 337 -1.21 -24.88 12.59
C ALA A 337 -1.45 -25.15 14.10
N ARG A 338 -2.67 -25.56 14.48
CA ARG A 338 -3.01 -26.04 15.84
C ARG A 338 -3.09 -27.56 15.87
#